data_ca3887c3400b3b4329551f0821cd9f7b
#
_entry.id   ca3887c3400b3b4329551f0821cd9f7b
#
_cell.length_a   1.000
_cell.length_b   1.000
_cell.length_c   1.000
_cell.angle_alpha   90.00
_cell.angle_beta   90.00
_cell.angle_gamma   90.00
#
_symmetry.space_group_name_H-M   'P 1'
#
loop_
_entity.id
_entity.type
_entity.pdbx_description
1 polymer ?
#
loop_
_entity_poly.entity_id
_entity_poly.type
_entity_poly.pdbx_seq_one_letter_code
_entity_poly.pdbx_strand_id
1 'polypeptide(L)'
;MNDFPAFTFSTVAHIVCELGAAGRLGEHIAQRFPTARRALLVTDPGFLKTGLVDAPAASLQRAGIQVAIHSNVVADPPEQTVLDAVTAARQYSTDIVIGLGGGSSMDVAKLIAVLADGDQQIGAIYGIGNVKGGRLPLVQIPTTAGTGSEVTNIAIVTTGATTKMGVVAPQLYADM
;
A
#
# COMPACT_ATOMS: atom_id res chain seq x y z
N MET A 1 27.07 17.39 -30.28
CA MET A 1 26.25 16.21 -29.89
C MET A 1 25.72 16.51 -28.50
N ASN A 2 24.39 16.53 -28.34
CA ASN A 2 23.81 16.66 -27.01
C ASN A 2 23.98 15.29 -26.32
N ASP A 3 24.92 15.19 -25.40
CA ASP A 3 25.06 14.03 -24.51
C ASP A 3 23.88 14.05 -23.53
N PHE A 4 22.82 13.32 -23.83
CA PHE A 4 21.81 13.03 -22.83
C PHE A 4 22.44 12.06 -21.79
N PRO A 5 22.43 12.42 -20.49
CA PRO A 5 22.94 11.51 -19.49
C PRO A 5 22.14 10.21 -19.49
N ALA A 6 22.83 9.09 -19.30
CA ALA A 6 22.13 7.81 -19.16
C ALA A 6 21.23 7.86 -17.91
N PHE A 7 20.00 7.36 -18.02
CA PHE A 7 19.07 7.26 -16.91
C PHE A 7 18.36 5.89 -16.92
N THR A 8 17.88 5.49 -15.75
CA THR A 8 17.02 4.32 -15.58
C THR A 8 15.65 4.75 -15.11
N PHE A 9 14.60 4.23 -15.74
CA PHE A 9 13.23 4.42 -15.33
C PHE A 9 12.65 3.10 -14.82
N SER A 10 12.06 3.13 -13.63
CA SER A 10 11.38 1.98 -13.02
C SER A 10 10.04 2.40 -12.47
N THR A 11 9.04 1.57 -12.62
CA THR A 11 7.69 1.77 -12.09
C THR A 11 7.04 0.43 -11.76
N VAL A 12 5.75 0.43 -11.41
CA VAL A 12 4.98 -0.78 -11.09
C VAL A 12 4.87 -1.72 -12.29
N ALA A 13 4.84 -3.02 -12.01
CA ALA A 13 4.84 -4.04 -13.06
C ALA A 13 3.48 -4.20 -13.76
N HIS A 14 2.38 -3.81 -13.12
CA HIS A 14 1.04 -4.02 -13.64
C HIS A 14 0.09 -2.88 -13.26
N ILE A 15 -0.61 -2.35 -14.26
CA ILE A 15 -1.61 -1.29 -14.08
C ILE A 15 -2.91 -1.73 -14.74
N VAL A 16 -4.01 -1.67 -14.00
CA VAL A 16 -5.37 -1.87 -14.50
C VAL A 16 -6.06 -0.50 -14.55
N CYS A 17 -6.44 -0.07 -15.74
CA CYS A 17 -7.14 1.20 -15.96
C CYS A 17 -8.41 0.96 -16.77
N GLU A 18 -9.53 0.78 -16.08
CA GLU A 18 -10.83 0.55 -16.70
C GLU A 18 -11.97 1.03 -15.80
N LEU A 19 -13.12 1.32 -16.39
CA LEU A 19 -14.31 1.70 -15.64
C LEU A 19 -14.77 0.54 -14.75
N GLY A 20 -14.93 0.81 -13.45
CA GLY A 20 -15.39 -0.17 -12.48
C GLY A 20 -14.34 -1.19 -12.02
N ALA A 21 -13.05 -1.00 -12.35
CA ALA A 21 -11.97 -1.90 -11.92
C ALA A 21 -12.01 -2.21 -10.42
N ALA A 22 -12.20 -1.20 -9.58
CA ALA A 22 -12.28 -1.37 -8.13
C ALA A 22 -13.44 -2.30 -7.70
N GLY A 23 -14.58 -2.28 -8.39
CA GLY A 23 -15.70 -3.19 -8.15
C GLY A 23 -15.46 -4.63 -8.61
N ARG A 24 -14.37 -4.88 -9.36
CA ARG A 24 -13.90 -6.20 -9.81
C ARG A 24 -12.55 -6.58 -9.20
N LEU A 25 -12.14 -5.89 -8.14
CA LEU A 25 -10.86 -6.10 -7.48
C LEU A 25 -10.59 -7.56 -7.11
N GLY A 26 -11.60 -8.27 -6.62
CA GLY A 26 -11.48 -9.70 -6.27
C GLY A 26 -11.10 -10.58 -7.45
N GLU A 27 -11.61 -10.29 -8.66
CA GLU A 27 -11.27 -11.03 -9.88
C GLU A 27 -9.80 -10.80 -10.25
N HIS A 28 -9.35 -9.53 -10.24
CA HIS A 28 -7.96 -9.19 -10.51
C HIS A 28 -6.99 -9.82 -9.51
N ILE A 29 -7.34 -9.81 -8.21
CA ILE A 29 -6.51 -10.43 -7.17
C ILE A 29 -6.51 -11.95 -7.30
N ALA A 30 -7.64 -12.60 -7.51
CA ALA A 30 -7.70 -14.05 -7.67
C ALA A 30 -6.87 -14.54 -8.87
N GLN A 31 -6.83 -13.76 -9.95
CA GLN A 31 -6.02 -14.08 -11.12
C GLN A 31 -4.52 -13.91 -10.87
N ARG A 32 -4.12 -12.84 -10.20
CA ARG A 32 -2.71 -12.48 -10.03
C ARG A 32 -2.08 -13.07 -8.77
N PHE A 33 -2.86 -13.22 -7.72
CA PHE A 33 -2.45 -13.73 -6.40
C PHE A 33 -3.34 -14.90 -5.96
N PRO A 34 -3.27 -16.04 -6.65
CA PRO A 34 -4.21 -17.17 -6.44
C PRO A 34 -4.12 -17.78 -5.04
N THR A 35 -3.08 -17.47 -4.28
CA THR A 35 -2.90 -17.93 -2.89
C THR A 35 -3.43 -16.94 -1.85
N ALA A 36 -3.81 -15.72 -2.24
CA ALA A 36 -4.34 -14.71 -1.32
C ALA A 36 -5.67 -15.17 -0.70
N ARG A 37 -5.78 -15.04 0.62
CA ARG A 37 -6.96 -15.43 1.39
C ARG A 37 -7.42 -14.36 2.38
N ARG A 38 -6.52 -13.53 2.87
CA ARG A 38 -6.78 -12.52 3.91
C ARG A 38 -6.19 -11.17 3.50
N ALA A 39 -7.05 -10.31 2.98
CA ALA A 39 -6.69 -8.96 2.55
C ALA A 39 -6.87 -7.96 3.70
N LEU A 40 -5.86 -7.11 3.90
CA LEU A 40 -6.00 -5.89 4.69
C LEU A 40 -6.20 -4.70 3.76
N LEU A 41 -7.38 -4.10 3.78
CA LEU A 41 -7.69 -2.89 3.05
C LEU A 41 -7.40 -1.68 3.95
N VAL A 42 -6.48 -0.84 3.50
CA VAL A 42 -5.95 0.32 4.24
C VAL A 42 -6.51 1.60 3.63
N THR A 43 -7.18 2.40 4.44
CA THR A 43 -7.85 3.63 4.00
C THR A 43 -7.87 4.68 5.13
N ASP A 44 -8.48 5.81 4.87
CA ASP A 44 -8.71 6.86 5.86
C ASP A 44 -10.19 6.94 6.29
N PRO A 45 -10.51 7.55 7.45
CA PRO A 45 -11.87 7.64 7.95
C PRO A 45 -12.80 8.46 7.06
N GLY A 46 -12.25 9.43 6.32
CA GLY A 46 -13.03 10.28 5.40
C GLY A 46 -13.48 9.47 4.20
N PHE A 47 -12.57 8.73 3.58
CA PHE A 47 -12.90 7.87 2.45
C PHE A 47 -13.86 6.73 2.85
N LEU A 48 -13.66 6.12 4.02
CA LEU A 48 -14.57 5.08 4.52
C LEU A 48 -16.03 5.58 4.59
N LYS A 49 -16.26 6.82 5.07
CA LYS A 49 -17.61 7.41 5.18
C LYS A 49 -18.31 7.63 3.85
N THR A 50 -17.60 7.62 2.73
CA THR A 50 -18.21 7.75 1.40
C THR A 50 -18.96 6.49 0.96
N GLY A 51 -18.72 5.33 1.59
CA GLY A 51 -19.25 4.03 1.17
C GLY A 51 -18.56 3.44 -0.07
N LEU A 52 -17.60 4.16 -0.67
CA LEU A 52 -16.90 3.68 -1.88
C LEU A 52 -15.98 2.47 -1.61
N VAL A 53 -15.70 2.17 -0.35
CA VAL A 53 -14.96 0.97 0.07
C VAL A 53 -15.78 -0.31 -0.09
N ASP A 54 -17.11 -0.21 -0.07
CA ASP A 54 -18.01 -1.37 -0.03
C ASP A 54 -17.91 -2.24 -1.30
N ALA A 55 -17.85 -1.62 -2.47
CA ALA A 55 -17.79 -2.35 -3.72
C ALA A 55 -16.49 -3.17 -3.88
N PRO A 56 -15.28 -2.62 -3.64
CA PRO A 56 -14.02 -3.39 -3.58
C PRO A 56 -14.06 -4.51 -2.54
N ALA A 57 -14.51 -4.22 -1.31
CA ALA A 57 -14.58 -5.20 -0.25
C ALA A 57 -15.52 -6.37 -0.59
N ALA A 58 -16.72 -6.06 -1.10
CA ALA A 58 -17.67 -7.08 -1.56
C ALA A 58 -17.12 -7.90 -2.74
N SER A 59 -16.34 -7.30 -3.64
CA SER A 59 -15.67 -8.01 -4.73
C SER A 59 -14.65 -9.02 -4.22
N LEU A 60 -13.83 -8.65 -3.25
CA LEU A 60 -12.89 -9.55 -2.60
C LEU A 60 -13.60 -10.73 -1.92
N GLN A 61 -14.68 -10.45 -1.17
CA GLN A 61 -15.47 -11.48 -0.50
C GLN A 61 -16.09 -12.46 -1.50
N ARG A 62 -16.63 -11.98 -2.62
CA ARG A 62 -17.15 -12.86 -3.70
C ARG A 62 -16.07 -13.75 -4.30
N ALA A 63 -14.83 -13.30 -4.32
CA ALA A 63 -13.66 -14.08 -4.76
C ALA A 63 -13.13 -15.05 -3.69
N GLY A 64 -13.79 -15.15 -2.52
CA GLY A 64 -13.39 -16.03 -1.42
C GLY A 64 -12.24 -15.48 -0.57
N ILE A 65 -11.96 -14.18 -0.66
CA ILE A 65 -10.93 -13.50 0.12
C ILE A 65 -11.58 -12.80 1.32
N GLN A 66 -11.11 -13.13 2.51
CA GLN A 66 -11.53 -12.45 3.74
C GLN A 66 -10.93 -11.04 3.76
N VAL A 67 -11.71 -10.05 4.22
CA VAL A 67 -11.28 -8.64 4.23
C VAL A 67 -11.36 -8.07 5.63
N ALA A 68 -10.26 -7.54 6.12
CA ALA A 68 -10.23 -6.60 7.23
C ALA A 68 -10.01 -5.18 6.69
N ILE A 69 -10.64 -4.20 7.30
CA ILE A 69 -10.48 -2.78 6.92
C ILE A 69 -9.76 -2.06 8.06
N HIS A 70 -8.61 -1.48 7.76
CA HIS A 70 -7.89 -0.56 8.63
C HIS A 70 -8.13 0.86 8.13
N SER A 71 -8.96 1.63 8.84
CA SER A 71 -9.43 2.95 8.41
C SER A 71 -8.91 4.11 9.27
N ASN A 72 -7.83 3.91 10.04
CA ASN A 72 -7.31 4.91 10.98
C ASN A 72 -6.14 5.72 10.40
N VAL A 73 -5.95 5.70 9.08
CA VAL A 73 -4.90 6.51 8.45
C VAL A 73 -5.31 7.99 8.50
N VAL A 74 -4.38 8.81 8.92
CA VAL A 74 -4.53 10.28 8.93
C VAL A 74 -3.64 10.91 7.87
N ALA A 75 -3.94 12.15 7.50
CA ALA A 75 -3.04 12.93 6.66
C ALA A 75 -1.68 13.10 7.36
N ASP A 76 -0.59 13.02 6.57
CA ASP A 76 0.76 13.09 7.13
C ASP A 76 0.98 12.09 8.28
N PRO A 77 0.82 10.79 8.05
CA PRO A 77 0.69 9.80 9.10
C PRO A 77 1.91 9.79 10.01
N PRO A 78 1.72 9.88 11.33
CA PRO A 78 2.80 9.66 12.28
C PRO A 78 3.24 8.19 12.28
N GLU A 79 4.49 7.95 12.71
CA GLU A 79 5.06 6.61 12.82
C GLU A 79 4.13 5.64 13.56
N GLN A 80 3.48 6.10 14.64
CA GLN A 80 2.58 5.27 15.42
C GLN A 80 1.40 4.73 14.60
N THR A 81 0.85 5.52 13.68
CA THR A 81 -0.21 5.06 12.77
C THR A 81 0.26 3.86 11.92
N VAL A 82 1.51 3.88 11.46
CA VAL A 82 2.09 2.76 10.71
C VAL A 82 2.25 1.54 11.61
N LEU A 83 2.79 1.70 12.82
CA LEU A 83 3.01 0.60 13.77
C LEU A 83 1.70 -0.07 14.20
N ASP A 84 0.65 0.72 14.45
CA ASP A 84 -0.67 0.21 14.77
C ASP A 84 -1.25 -0.60 13.61
N ALA A 85 -1.08 -0.10 12.38
CA ALA A 85 -1.52 -0.78 11.17
C ALA A 85 -0.76 -2.09 10.89
N VAL A 86 0.56 -2.10 11.12
CA VAL A 86 1.39 -3.32 11.05
C VAL A 86 0.95 -4.35 12.09
N THR A 87 0.65 -3.91 13.31
CA THR A 87 0.14 -4.78 14.36
C THR A 87 -1.20 -5.41 13.97
N ALA A 88 -2.12 -4.62 13.43
CA ALA A 88 -3.40 -5.11 12.91
C ALA A 88 -3.21 -6.13 11.77
N ALA A 89 -2.30 -5.87 10.84
CA ALA A 89 -1.98 -6.76 9.75
C ALA A 89 -1.48 -8.14 10.24
N ARG A 90 -0.58 -8.14 11.21
CA ARG A 90 -0.04 -9.37 11.83
C ARG A 90 -1.11 -10.15 12.59
N GLN A 91 -1.92 -9.46 13.41
CA GLN A 91 -3.02 -10.09 14.17
C GLN A 91 -4.05 -10.74 13.23
N TYR A 92 -4.35 -10.09 12.12
CA TYR A 92 -5.25 -10.64 11.10
C TYR A 92 -4.61 -11.74 10.26
N SER A 93 -3.30 -11.96 10.38
CA SER A 93 -2.51 -12.85 9.53
C SER A 93 -2.70 -12.51 8.04
N THR A 94 -2.58 -11.23 7.73
CA THR A 94 -2.73 -10.67 6.37
C THR A 94 -1.75 -11.32 5.41
N ASP A 95 -2.22 -11.70 4.23
CA ASP A 95 -1.40 -12.26 3.15
C ASP A 95 -1.37 -11.38 1.88
N ILE A 96 -2.17 -10.31 1.85
CA ILE A 96 -2.13 -9.27 0.82
C ILE A 96 -2.58 -7.93 1.39
N VAL A 97 -1.88 -6.85 1.05
CA VAL A 97 -2.19 -5.49 1.49
C VAL A 97 -2.75 -4.68 0.33
N ILE A 98 -3.82 -3.94 0.57
CA ILE A 98 -4.49 -3.10 -0.43
C ILE A 98 -4.57 -1.68 0.12
N GLY A 99 -3.84 -0.74 -0.47
CA GLY A 99 -3.97 0.69 -0.20
C GLY A 99 -5.08 1.29 -1.06
N LEU A 100 -6.15 1.77 -0.44
CA LEU A 100 -7.28 2.40 -1.13
C LEU A 100 -7.50 3.79 -0.56
N GLY A 101 -7.12 4.82 -1.31
CA GLY A 101 -7.23 6.19 -0.81
C GLY A 101 -6.26 7.16 -1.44
N GLY A 102 -5.91 8.22 -0.72
CA GLY A 102 -4.86 9.18 -1.09
C GLY A 102 -3.45 8.68 -0.78
N GLY A 103 -2.46 9.54 -1.00
CA GLY A 103 -1.04 9.23 -0.78
C GLY A 103 -0.74 8.65 0.60
N SER A 104 -1.34 9.22 1.66
CA SER A 104 -1.13 8.73 3.04
C SER A 104 -1.59 7.28 3.24
N SER A 105 -2.77 6.91 2.72
CA SER A 105 -3.27 5.54 2.81
C SER A 105 -2.38 4.58 2.02
N MET A 106 -1.93 4.99 0.84
CA MET A 106 -1.04 4.21 0.00
C MET A 106 0.36 4.04 0.61
N ASP A 107 0.92 5.10 1.20
CA ASP A 107 2.24 5.05 1.85
C ASP A 107 2.22 4.14 3.09
N VAL A 108 1.15 4.24 3.91
CA VAL A 108 0.97 3.31 5.05
C VAL A 108 0.83 1.87 4.56
N ALA A 109 0.08 1.61 3.49
CA ALA A 109 -0.05 0.27 2.91
C ALA A 109 1.29 -0.31 2.43
N LYS A 110 2.16 0.50 1.79
CA LYS A 110 3.52 0.10 1.41
C LYS A 110 4.34 -0.33 2.61
N LEU A 111 4.30 0.46 3.69
CA LEU A 111 5.06 0.17 4.90
C LEU A 111 4.52 -1.06 5.64
N ILE A 112 3.19 -1.27 5.65
CA ILE A 112 2.61 -2.50 6.17
C ILE A 112 3.13 -3.71 5.38
N ALA A 113 3.11 -3.65 4.04
CA ALA A 113 3.55 -4.77 3.20
C ALA A 113 4.98 -5.20 3.52
N VAL A 114 5.88 -4.23 3.76
CA VAL A 114 7.29 -4.48 4.11
C VAL A 114 7.46 -4.95 5.56
N LEU A 115 6.78 -4.29 6.52
CA LEU A 115 7.04 -4.52 7.94
C LEU A 115 6.26 -5.71 8.51
N ALA A 116 5.11 -6.06 7.93
CA ALA A 116 4.29 -7.15 8.46
C ALA A 116 4.88 -8.54 8.20
N ASP A 117 5.61 -8.71 7.10
CA ASP A 117 6.23 -9.98 6.69
C ASP A 117 7.61 -10.22 7.32
N GLY A 118 8.24 -9.22 7.93
CA GLY A 118 9.61 -9.30 8.43
C GLY A 118 9.77 -8.82 9.86
N ASP A 119 11.01 -8.85 10.34
CA ASP A 119 11.40 -8.44 11.70
C ASP A 119 12.03 -7.04 11.74
N GLN A 120 12.12 -6.34 10.59
CA GLN A 120 12.71 -5.00 10.58
C GLN A 120 11.84 -4.02 11.37
N GLN A 121 12.50 -3.17 12.14
CA GLN A 121 11.87 -2.05 12.82
C GLN A 121 11.73 -0.86 11.86
N ILE A 122 10.69 -0.05 12.00
CA ILE A 122 10.44 1.09 11.13
C ILE A 122 11.63 2.06 11.10
N GLY A 123 12.27 2.32 12.24
CA GLY A 123 13.46 3.18 12.31
C GLY A 123 14.66 2.69 11.51
N ALA A 124 14.74 1.39 11.25
CA ALA A 124 15.86 0.79 10.50
C ALA A 124 15.67 0.88 8.97
N ILE A 125 14.46 1.18 8.49
CA ILE A 125 14.17 1.23 7.04
C ILE A 125 14.15 2.65 6.46
N TYR A 126 14.25 3.70 7.27
CA TYR A 126 14.33 5.07 6.78
C TYR A 126 15.54 5.31 5.89
N GLY A 127 15.36 6.14 4.86
CA GLY A 127 16.39 6.44 3.86
C GLY A 127 16.28 5.58 2.61
N ILE A 128 17.39 5.42 1.88
CA ILE A 128 17.42 4.77 0.57
C ILE A 128 18.04 3.38 0.69
N GLY A 129 17.34 2.33 0.23
CA GLY A 129 17.90 0.97 0.13
C GLY A 129 18.04 0.22 1.47
N ASN A 130 17.39 0.70 2.54
CA ASN A 130 17.48 0.10 3.86
C ASN A 130 16.46 -1.02 4.12
N VAL A 131 15.47 -1.18 3.25
CA VAL A 131 14.52 -2.31 3.32
C VAL A 131 15.22 -3.60 2.89
N LYS A 132 15.13 -4.63 3.71
CA LYS A 132 15.74 -5.94 3.47
C LYS A 132 14.68 -7.03 3.44
N GLY A 133 14.96 -8.08 2.67
CA GLY A 133 14.05 -9.22 2.55
C GLY A 133 12.90 -8.99 1.57
N GLY A 134 11.87 -9.82 1.73
CA GLY A 134 10.64 -9.76 0.95
C GLY A 134 9.60 -8.80 1.54
N ARG A 135 8.37 -8.95 1.05
CA ARG A 135 7.19 -8.26 1.55
C ARG A 135 5.92 -9.01 1.19
N LEU A 136 4.80 -8.66 1.81
CA LEU A 136 3.48 -9.11 1.37
C LEU A 136 3.14 -8.52 -0.02
N PRO A 137 2.36 -9.23 -0.85
CA PRO A 137 1.76 -8.67 -2.05
C PRO A 137 1.05 -7.34 -1.75
N LEU A 138 1.21 -6.37 -2.66
CA LEU A 138 0.74 -5.00 -2.50
C LEU A 138 -0.05 -4.53 -3.71
N VAL A 139 -1.27 -4.08 -3.49
CA VAL A 139 -2.14 -3.44 -4.48
C VAL A 139 -2.41 -2.00 -4.07
N GLN A 140 -2.36 -1.07 -5.02
CA GLN A 140 -2.65 0.34 -4.77
C GLN A 140 -3.82 0.83 -5.63
N ILE A 141 -4.79 1.45 -5.01
CA ILE A 141 -5.98 2.01 -5.67
C ILE A 141 -6.08 3.49 -5.31
N PRO A 142 -5.52 4.38 -6.15
CA PRO A 142 -5.53 5.81 -5.87
C PRO A 142 -6.94 6.39 -6.01
N THR A 143 -7.31 7.29 -5.09
CA THR A 143 -8.56 8.08 -5.14
C THR A 143 -8.31 9.57 -5.31
N THR A 144 -7.04 9.98 -5.32
CA THR A 144 -6.60 11.36 -5.52
C THR A 144 -5.59 11.43 -6.66
N ALA A 145 -5.73 12.40 -7.55
CA ALA A 145 -4.75 12.65 -8.60
C ALA A 145 -3.55 13.46 -8.04
N GLY A 146 -2.34 13.15 -8.52
CA GLY A 146 -1.15 13.97 -8.31
C GLY A 146 -0.15 13.45 -7.27
N THR A 147 -0.48 12.46 -6.44
CA THR A 147 0.45 11.94 -5.42
C THR A 147 1.55 11.07 -6.02
N GLY A 148 1.21 10.28 -7.04
CA GLY A 148 2.13 9.31 -7.65
C GLY A 148 2.53 8.16 -6.72
N SER A 149 1.94 8.07 -5.52
CA SER A 149 2.29 7.01 -4.57
C SER A 149 2.02 5.61 -5.14
N GLU A 150 0.98 5.46 -5.96
CA GLU A 150 0.60 4.20 -6.61
C GLU A 150 1.68 3.64 -7.55
N VAL A 151 2.54 4.50 -8.10
CA VAL A 151 3.54 4.12 -9.12
C VAL A 151 4.99 4.35 -8.68
N THR A 152 5.22 4.75 -7.44
CA THR A 152 6.55 5.08 -6.91
C THR A 152 7.01 4.12 -5.82
N ASN A 153 8.32 4.06 -5.61
CA ASN A 153 8.99 3.25 -4.60
C ASN A 153 9.32 4.03 -3.32
N ILE A 154 8.53 5.06 -3.02
CA ILE A 154 8.73 5.89 -1.84
C ILE A 154 7.48 5.88 -0.95
N ALA A 155 7.69 5.90 0.36
CA ALA A 155 6.67 6.17 1.36
C ALA A 155 7.18 7.22 2.35
N ILE A 156 6.30 8.11 2.81
CA ILE A 156 6.65 9.22 3.70
C ILE A 156 5.89 9.09 5.02
N VAL A 157 6.60 9.24 6.12
CA VAL A 157 6.07 9.18 7.49
C VAL A 157 6.49 10.43 8.26
N THR A 158 5.65 10.89 9.16
CA THR A 158 5.98 11.96 10.08
C THR A 158 6.59 11.38 11.35
N THR A 159 7.82 11.79 11.68
CA THR A 159 8.52 11.43 12.90
C THR A 159 8.64 12.65 13.82
N GLY A 160 8.60 12.43 15.13
CA GLY A 160 8.57 13.55 16.08
C GLY A 160 7.37 14.47 15.84
N ALA A 161 7.57 15.78 15.99
CA ALA A 161 6.48 16.75 15.86
C ALA A 161 6.15 17.09 14.39
N THR A 162 7.14 17.21 13.51
CA THR A 162 6.95 17.73 12.13
C THR A 162 7.93 17.18 11.10
N THR A 163 8.88 16.34 11.50
CA THR A 163 9.92 15.86 10.60
C THR A 163 9.37 14.80 9.65
N LYS A 164 9.59 14.97 8.34
CA LYS A 164 9.24 13.96 7.34
C LYS A 164 10.41 13.03 7.10
N MET A 165 10.19 11.74 7.25
CA MET A 165 11.16 10.71 6.92
C MET A 165 10.64 9.88 5.76
N GLY A 166 11.50 9.66 4.78
CA GLY A 166 11.18 8.85 3.61
C GLY A 166 11.80 7.45 3.71
N VAL A 167 11.09 6.48 3.20
CA VAL A 167 11.60 5.15 2.89
C VAL A 167 11.62 5.01 1.38
N VAL A 168 12.77 4.71 0.80
CA VAL A 168 12.93 4.53 -0.65
C VAL A 168 13.54 3.16 -0.92
N ALA A 169 12.77 2.26 -1.51
CA ALA A 169 13.24 0.91 -1.80
C ALA A 169 12.41 0.25 -2.90
N PRO A 170 13.00 -0.65 -3.71
CA PRO A 170 12.25 -1.37 -4.75
C PRO A 170 11.05 -2.14 -4.21
N GLN A 171 11.11 -2.60 -2.96
CA GLN A 171 10.02 -3.32 -2.29
C GLN A 171 8.77 -2.47 -2.08
N LEU A 172 8.84 -1.14 -2.22
CA LEU A 172 7.69 -0.24 -2.09
C LEU A 172 6.90 -0.07 -3.41
N TYR A 173 7.41 -0.56 -4.53
CA TYR A 173 6.58 -0.63 -5.72
C TYR A 173 5.41 -1.60 -5.51
N ALA A 174 4.21 -1.19 -5.89
CA ALA A 174 3.06 -2.09 -5.88
C ALA A 174 3.22 -3.20 -6.96
N ASP A 175 2.57 -4.32 -6.72
CA ASP A 175 2.46 -5.40 -7.73
C ASP A 175 1.37 -5.08 -8.75
N MET A 176 0.37 -4.24 -8.34
CA MET A 176 -0.73 -3.80 -9.18
C MET A 176 -1.29 -2.48 -8.66
#